data_d5d6f9085c6ed3642c3ac7fea885b524
#
_entry.id   d5d6f9085c6ed3642c3ac7fea885b524
#
_cell.length_a   1.000
_cell.length_b   1.000
_cell.length_c   1.000
_cell.angle_alpha   90.00
_cell.angle_beta   90.00
_cell.angle_gamma   90.00
#
_symmetry.space_group_name_H-M   'P 1'
#
loop_
_entity.id
_entity.type
_entity.pdbx_description
1 polymer ?
#
loop_
_entity_poly.entity_id
_entity_poly.type
_entity_poly.pdbx_seq_one_letter_code
_entity_poly.pdbx_strand_id
1 'polypeptide(L)'
;MQLLSRIVLAAVLLHLTPVFAQAPKKAVASPELQKEFDGFVGKFRAALKANDSAAVAGMTRLPFMADSSIRDAAQFRAKTYPAIFTAKHRACLQRGKAVYDRDGENNDNYFIFCGQTIFVFTKTPTGFLFTETGVND
;
A
#
# COMPACT_ATOMS: atom_id res chain seq x y z
N MET A 1 75.69 -5.23 -34.93
CA MET A 1 74.58 -4.32 -34.83
C MET A 1 73.47 -5.07 -34.15
N GLN A 2 73.24 -4.84 -32.85
CA GLN A 2 72.16 -5.52 -32.13
C GLN A 2 71.08 -4.48 -31.87
N LEU A 3 69.90 -4.71 -32.47
CA LEU A 3 68.67 -3.95 -32.21
C LEU A 3 67.98 -4.54 -30.97
N LEU A 4 68.05 -3.83 -29.89
CA LEU A 4 67.30 -4.14 -28.67
C LEU A 4 65.85 -3.64 -28.81
N SER A 5 64.94 -4.56 -29.06
CA SER A 5 63.49 -4.31 -29.04
C SER A 5 63.03 -4.22 -27.58
N ARG A 6 62.61 -3.02 -27.14
CA ARG A 6 62.01 -2.84 -25.84
C ARG A 6 60.52 -3.04 -25.97
N ILE A 7 60.02 -4.15 -25.41
CA ILE A 7 58.59 -4.41 -25.23
C ILE A 7 58.14 -3.66 -24.01
N VAL A 8 57.35 -2.63 -24.18
CA VAL A 8 56.65 -1.92 -23.09
C VAL A 8 55.34 -2.67 -22.80
N LEU A 9 55.31 -3.39 -21.69
CA LEU A 9 54.11 -4.06 -21.21
C LEU A 9 53.25 -3.02 -20.46
N ALA A 10 52.21 -2.53 -21.12
CA ALA A 10 51.21 -1.66 -20.48
C ALA A 10 50.26 -2.53 -19.65
N ALA A 11 50.40 -2.50 -18.32
CA ALA A 11 49.49 -3.13 -17.41
C ALA A 11 48.21 -2.25 -17.28
N VAL A 12 47.14 -2.68 -17.91
CA VAL A 12 45.80 -2.09 -17.75
C VAL A 12 45.22 -2.58 -16.41
N LEU A 13 45.31 -1.77 -15.40
CA LEU A 13 44.59 -1.99 -14.12
C LEU A 13 43.12 -1.73 -14.32
N LEU A 14 42.34 -2.80 -14.50
CA LEU A 14 40.88 -2.72 -14.41
C LEU A 14 40.50 -2.40 -12.96
N HIS A 15 40.09 -1.17 -12.71
CA HIS A 15 39.50 -0.77 -11.45
C HIS A 15 38.05 -1.27 -11.42
N LEU A 16 37.83 -2.44 -10.80
CA LEU A 16 36.51 -2.92 -10.43
C LEU A 16 36.02 -2.05 -9.25
N THR A 17 35.27 -1.00 -9.58
CA THR A 17 34.51 -0.28 -8.54
C THR A 17 33.38 -1.17 -8.05
N PRO A 18 33.30 -1.48 -6.75
CA PRO A 18 32.15 -2.21 -6.23
C PRO A 18 30.92 -1.34 -6.38
N VAL A 19 29.97 -1.74 -7.22
CA VAL A 19 28.64 -1.16 -7.29
C VAL A 19 27.92 -1.65 -6.03
N PHE A 20 27.91 -0.83 -4.99
CA PHE A 20 27.05 -1.06 -3.84
C PHE A 20 25.61 -0.89 -4.32
N ALA A 21 24.87 -2.01 -4.45
CA ALA A 21 23.44 -1.98 -4.67
C ALA A 21 22.82 -1.28 -3.45
N GLN A 22 22.34 -0.04 -3.65
CA GLN A 22 21.59 0.66 -2.61
C GLN A 22 20.29 -0.10 -2.38
N ALA A 23 19.99 -0.43 -1.11
CA ALA A 23 18.68 -0.97 -0.74
C ALA A 23 17.57 -0.03 -1.25
N PRO A 24 16.46 -0.56 -1.80
CA PRO A 24 15.37 0.27 -2.30
C PRO A 24 14.90 1.19 -1.17
N LYS A 25 14.90 2.51 -1.44
CA LYS A 25 14.40 3.49 -0.48
C LYS A 25 12.92 3.22 -0.26
N LYS A 26 12.50 3.07 1.00
CA LYS A 26 11.10 2.95 1.37
C LYS A 26 10.34 4.18 0.88
N ALA A 27 9.20 3.99 0.21
CA ALA A 27 8.36 5.07 -0.24
C ALA A 27 7.86 5.90 0.96
N VAL A 28 7.82 7.22 0.79
CA VAL A 28 7.34 8.16 1.80
C VAL A 28 6.23 9.00 1.17
N ALA A 29 5.08 9.08 1.85
CA ALA A 29 3.99 9.93 1.41
C ALA A 29 4.36 11.41 1.49
N SER A 30 3.89 12.22 0.54
CA SER A 30 3.98 13.67 0.68
C SER A 30 3.14 14.16 1.86
N PRO A 31 3.46 15.33 2.45
CA PRO A 31 2.66 15.89 3.55
C PRO A 31 1.18 16.10 3.16
N GLU A 32 0.92 16.51 1.93
CA GLU A 32 -0.44 16.72 1.41
C GLU A 32 -1.20 15.40 1.30
N LEU A 33 -0.56 14.36 0.77
CA LEU A 33 -1.14 13.03 0.65
C LEU A 33 -1.44 12.43 2.03
N GLN A 34 -0.49 12.59 2.97
CA GLN A 34 -0.68 12.13 4.35
C GLN A 34 -1.87 12.83 5.01
N LYS A 35 -1.98 14.15 4.87
CA LYS A 35 -3.10 14.93 5.40
C LYS A 35 -4.44 14.49 4.80
N GLU A 36 -4.47 14.24 3.51
CA GLU A 36 -5.68 13.75 2.83
C GLU A 36 -6.09 12.37 3.37
N PHE A 37 -5.13 11.46 3.52
CA PHE A 37 -5.37 10.14 4.10
C PHE A 37 -5.84 10.24 5.56
N ASP A 38 -5.23 11.08 6.37
CA ASP A 38 -5.63 11.29 7.76
C ASP A 38 -7.08 11.75 7.88
N GLY A 39 -7.50 12.65 6.99
CA GLY A 39 -8.90 13.08 6.91
C GLY A 39 -9.85 11.95 6.50
N PHE A 40 -9.47 11.17 5.53
CA PHE A 40 -10.25 10.01 5.07
C PHE A 40 -10.34 8.93 6.15
N VAL A 41 -9.21 8.49 6.71
CA VAL A 41 -9.20 7.39 7.68
C VAL A 41 -9.91 7.78 8.99
N GLY A 42 -9.88 9.06 9.36
CA GLY A 42 -10.66 9.58 10.48
C GLY A 42 -12.17 9.37 10.30
N LYS A 43 -12.69 9.70 9.11
CA LYS A 43 -14.11 9.45 8.75
C LYS A 43 -14.43 7.97 8.69
N PHE A 44 -13.54 7.17 8.11
CA PHE A 44 -13.69 5.73 8.00
C PHE A 44 -13.75 5.07 9.39
N ARG A 45 -12.86 5.45 10.30
CA ARG A 45 -12.85 4.98 11.68
C ARG A 45 -14.10 5.40 12.44
N ALA A 46 -14.57 6.63 12.26
CA ALA A 46 -15.82 7.10 12.88
C ALA A 46 -17.02 6.26 12.42
N ALA A 47 -17.12 5.95 11.13
CA ALA A 47 -18.16 5.07 10.58
C ALA A 47 -18.09 3.65 11.18
N LEU A 48 -16.89 3.09 11.29
CA LEU A 48 -16.68 1.77 11.91
C LEU A 48 -17.04 1.77 13.40
N LYS A 49 -16.69 2.82 14.13
CA LYS A 49 -17.04 2.96 15.56
C LYS A 49 -18.55 3.01 15.76
N ALA A 50 -19.26 3.69 14.86
CA ALA A 50 -20.73 3.74 14.85
C ALA A 50 -21.37 2.44 14.27
N ASN A 51 -20.57 1.51 13.79
CA ASN A 51 -21.02 0.34 13.03
C ASN A 51 -21.96 0.71 11.87
N ASP A 52 -21.66 1.81 11.19
CA ASP A 52 -22.42 2.36 10.07
C ASP A 52 -21.97 1.76 8.75
N SER A 53 -22.57 0.63 8.38
CA SER A 53 -22.25 -0.08 7.15
C SER A 53 -22.55 0.73 5.89
N ALA A 54 -23.51 1.64 5.93
CA ALA A 54 -23.84 2.50 4.79
C ALA A 54 -22.73 3.54 4.54
N ALA A 55 -22.25 4.18 5.60
CA ALA A 55 -21.13 5.12 5.51
C ALA A 55 -19.84 4.41 5.04
N VAL A 56 -19.55 3.21 5.55
CA VAL A 56 -18.39 2.42 5.10
C VAL A 56 -18.51 2.03 3.63
N ALA A 57 -19.70 1.59 3.18
CA ALA A 57 -19.94 1.28 1.78
C ALA A 57 -19.71 2.49 0.86
N GLY A 58 -20.10 3.70 1.31
CA GLY A 58 -19.87 4.94 0.58
C GLY A 58 -18.39 5.34 0.47
N MET A 59 -17.52 4.77 1.30
CA MET A 59 -16.07 4.96 1.29
C MET A 59 -15.32 3.73 0.72
N THR A 60 -16.03 2.81 0.08
CA THR A 60 -15.49 1.58 -0.49
C THR A 60 -15.56 1.61 -2.01
N ARG A 61 -14.53 1.14 -2.67
CA ARG A 61 -14.52 0.97 -4.13
C ARG A 61 -15.43 -0.20 -4.52
N LEU A 62 -16.39 0.06 -5.39
CA LEU A 62 -17.29 -0.95 -5.93
C LEU A 62 -17.24 -0.94 -7.47
N PRO A 63 -17.27 -2.10 -8.13
CA PRO A 63 -17.30 -3.46 -7.58
C PRO A 63 -16.12 -3.75 -6.65
N PHE A 64 -16.34 -4.58 -5.62
CA PHE A 64 -15.31 -4.87 -4.61
C PHE A 64 -14.18 -5.71 -5.21
N MET A 65 -12.93 -5.30 -5.01
CA MET A 65 -11.79 -5.93 -5.70
C MET A 65 -11.56 -7.39 -5.28
N ALA A 66 -11.76 -7.70 -4.00
CA ALA A 66 -11.59 -9.07 -3.49
C ALA A 66 -12.73 -10.02 -3.90
N ASP A 67 -13.90 -9.48 -4.25
CA ASP A 67 -15.05 -10.24 -4.73
C ASP A 67 -15.88 -9.42 -5.73
N SER A 68 -15.63 -9.63 -7.01
CA SER A 68 -16.30 -8.91 -8.10
C SER A 68 -17.80 -9.17 -8.21
N SER A 69 -18.35 -10.14 -7.48
CA SER A 69 -19.80 -10.37 -7.37
C SER A 69 -20.48 -9.30 -6.50
N ILE A 70 -19.72 -8.62 -5.66
CA ILE A 70 -20.18 -7.51 -4.82
C ILE A 70 -20.07 -6.21 -5.64
N ARG A 71 -21.16 -5.81 -6.27
CA ARG A 71 -21.17 -4.72 -7.26
C ARG A 71 -21.67 -3.40 -6.72
N ASP A 72 -22.51 -3.43 -5.71
CA ASP A 72 -23.17 -2.25 -5.17
C ASP A 72 -23.13 -2.18 -3.63
N ALA A 73 -23.51 -1.03 -3.09
CA ALA A 73 -23.51 -0.78 -1.66
C ALA A 73 -24.45 -1.72 -0.89
N ALA A 74 -25.58 -2.11 -1.45
CA ALA A 74 -26.52 -3.01 -0.79
C ALA A 74 -25.90 -4.42 -0.61
N GLN A 75 -25.27 -4.95 -1.65
CA GLN A 75 -24.56 -6.24 -1.59
C GLN A 75 -23.38 -6.18 -0.63
N PHE A 76 -22.60 -5.10 -0.68
CA PHE A 76 -21.49 -4.90 0.24
C PHE A 76 -21.94 -4.90 1.70
N ARG A 77 -22.98 -4.14 2.02
CA ARG A 77 -23.54 -4.06 3.38
C ARG A 77 -24.10 -5.38 3.88
N ALA A 78 -24.77 -6.13 2.99
CA ALA A 78 -25.40 -7.39 3.36
C ALA A 78 -24.42 -8.56 3.53
N LYS A 79 -23.38 -8.62 2.69
CA LYS A 79 -22.47 -9.78 2.58
C LYS A 79 -21.06 -9.48 3.06
N THR A 80 -20.44 -8.45 2.54
CA THR A 80 -19.01 -8.18 2.76
C THR A 80 -18.76 -7.50 4.10
N TYR A 81 -19.54 -6.49 4.44
CA TYR A 81 -19.34 -5.74 5.66
C TYR A 81 -19.35 -6.62 6.92
N PRO A 82 -20.36 -7.47 7.18
CA PRO A 82 -20.37 -8.31 8.38
C PRO A 82 -19.25 -9.37 8.38
N ALA A 83 -18.82 -9.83 7.21
CA ALA A 83 -17.76 -10.84 7.09
C ALA A 83 -16.37 -10.23 7.36
N ILE A 84 -16.11 -9.01 6.91
CA ILE A 84 -14.79 -8.36 7.00
C ILE A 84 -14.66 -7.51 8.26
N PHE A 85 -15.68 -6.70 8.57
CA PHE A 85 -15.64 -5.75 9.69
C PHE A 85 -16.24 -6.36 10.97
N THR A 86 -15.68 -7.47 11.41
CA THR A 86 -15.99 -8.08 12.72
C THR A 86 -15.66 -7.10 13.85
N ALA A 87 -16.22 -7.33 15.04
CA ALA A 87 -15.90 -6.51 16.23
C ALA A 87 -14.39 -6.44 16.49
N LYS A 88 -13.66 -7.53 16.29
CA LYS A 88 -12.21 -7.60 16.43
C LYS A 88 -11.50 -6.72 15.40
N HIS A 89 -11.88 -6.79 14.13
CA HIS A 89 -11.29 -5.97 13.07
C HIS A 89 -11.62 -4.49 13.25
N ARG A 90 -12.86 -4.14 13.61
CA ARG A 90 -13.22 -2.75 13.93
C ARG A 90 -12.37 -2.17 15.06
N ALA A 91 -12.17 -2.93 16.13
CA ALA A 91 -11.32 -2.50 17.24
C ALA A 91 -9.84 -2.33 16.82
N CYS A 92 -9.32 -3.24 15.99
CA CYS A 92 -7.97 -3.14 15.45
C CYS A 92 -7.82 -1.90 14.56
N LEU A 93 -8.74 -1.68 13.64
CA LEU A 93 -8.72 -0.52 12.72
C LEU A 93 -8.78 0.83 13.46
N GLN A 94 -9.42 0.90 14.63
CA GLN A 94 -9.39 2.12 15.45
C GLN A 94 -8.00 2.50 15.93
N ARG A 95 -7.14 1.52 16.20
CA ARG A 95 -5.82 1.70 16.82
C ARG A 95 -4.65 1.43 15.86
N GLY A 96 -4.92 0.72 14.77
CA GLY A 96 -3.89 0.27 13.83
C GLY A 96 -3.17 1.45 13.18
N LYS A 97 -1.83 1.38 13.17
CA LYS A 97 -1.01 2.33 12.43
C LYS A 97 -1.11 2.02 10.94
N ALA A 98 -1.42 3.05 10.16
CA ALA A 98 -1.37 2.93 8.71
C ALA A 98 0.07 3.03 8.20
N VAL A 99 0.41 2.17 7.26
CA VAL A 99 1.71 2.14 6.58
C VAL A 99 1.50 2.52 5.13
N TYR A 100 2.22 3.52 4.67
CA TYR A 100 2.19 3.95 3.27
C TYR A 100 3.15 3.12 2.42
N ASP A 101 2.72 2.75 1.23
CA ASP A 101 3.58 2.24 0.18
C ASP A 101 2.99 2.54 -1.20
N ARG A 102 3.83 2.44 -2.22
CA ARG A 102 3.45 2.61 -3.61
C ARG A 102 3.56 1.28 -4.33
N ASP A 103 2.51 0.88 -5.04
CA ASP A 103 2.53 -0.37 -5.80
C ASP A 103 3.26 -0.23 -7.15
N GLY A 104 3.40 -1.35 -7.87
CA GLY A 104 4.06 -1.39 -9.18
C GLY A 104 3.35 -0.59 -10.28
N GLU A 105 2.11 -0.20 -10.06
CA GLU A 105 1.30 0.64 -10.96
C GLU A 105 1.30 2.12 -10.56
N ASN A 106 2.15 2.50 -9.59
CA ASN A 106 2.23 3.83 -9.01
C ASN A 106 0.98 4.31 -8.26
N ASN A 107 0.14 3.39 -7.76
CA ASN A 107 -0.94 3.77 -6.87
C ASN A 107 -0.39 4.06 -5.47
N ASP A 108 -0.89 5.13 -4.86
CA ASP A 108 -0.60 5.46 -3.47
C ASP A 108 -1.54 4.67 -2.56
N ASN A 109 -0.98 3.80 -1.75
CA ASN A 109 -1.72 2.91 -0.86
C ASN A 109 -1.34 3.12 0.60
N TYR A 110 -2.32 2.94 1.49
CA TYR A 110 -2.09 2.77 2.92
C TYR A 110 -2.64 1.42 3.37
N PHE A 111 -1.89 0.79 4.25
CA PHE A 111 -2.18 -0.55 4.76
C PHE A 111 -2.34 -0.50 6.28
N ILE A 112 -3.40 -1.11 6.80
CA ILE A 112 -3.55 -1.36 8.24
C ILE A 112 -3.58 -2.86 8.45
N PHE A 113 -2.65 -3.35 9.26
CA PHE A 113 -2.48 -4.77 9.55
C PHE A 113 -3.27 -5.15 10.79
N CYS A 114 -4.19 -6.10 10.63
CA CYS A 114 -5.02 -6.63 11.72
C CYS A 114 -4.88 -8.15 11.79
N GLY A 115 -3.80 -8.63 12.40
CA GLY A 115 -3.46 -10.04 12.40
C GLY A 115 -3.08 -10.49 10.99
N GLN A 116 -3.76 -11.51 10.48
CA GLN A 116 -3.55 -12.01 9.12
C GLN A 116 -4.30 -11.22 8.05
N THR A 117 -5.15 -10.29 8.44
CA THR A 117 -5.90 -9.46 7.49
C THR A 117 -5.22 -8.12 7.30
N ILE A 118 -4.98 -7.75 6.05
CA ILE A 118 -4.49 -6.42 5.67
C ILE A 118 -5.64 -5.65 5.05
N PHE A 119 -5.94 -4.47 5.59
CA PHE A 119 -6.91 -3.55 5.01
C PHE A 119 -6.18 -2.56 4.12
N VAL A 120 -6.62 -2.44 2.86
CA VAL A 120 -5.97 -1.63 1.84
C VAL A 120 -6.83 -0.43 1.48
N PHE A 121 -6.22 0.74 1.52
CA PHE A 121 -6.83 2.01 1.14
C PHE A 121 -6.01 2.62 0.02
N THR A 122 -6.65 2.89 -1.11
CA THR A 122 -5.98 3.36 -2.32
C THR A 122 -6.44 4.77 -2.67
N LYS A 123 -5.49 5.63 -3.04
CA LYS A 123 -5.79 6.93 -3.62
C LYS A 123 -6.38 6.75 -5.01
N THR A 124 -7.55 7.32 -5.24
CA THR A 124 -8.22 7.37 -6.53
C THR A 124 -8.33 8.82 -7.02
N PRO A 125 -8.73 9.07 -8.26
CA PRO A 125 -8.93 10.45 -8.76
C PRO A 125 -9.91 11.27 -7.93
N THR A 126 -10.83 10.62 -7.20
CA THR A 126 -11.84 11.28 -6.35
C THR A 126 -11.52 11.26 -4.85
N GLY A 127 -10.38 10.74 -4.46
CA GLY A 127 -9.95 10.63 -3.06
C GLY A 127 -9.58 9.21 -2.67
N PHE A 128 -9.30 8.99 -1.38
CA PHE A 128 -9.04 7.65 -0.88
C PHE A 128 -10.32 6.82 -0.78
N LEU A 129 -10.20 5.52 -1.05
CA LEU A 129 -11.25 4.52 -0.84
C LEU A 129 -10.67 3.29 -0.18
N PHE A 130 -11.48 2.59 0.62
CA PHE A 130 -11.21 1.19 0.96
C PHE A 130 -11.37 0.34 -0.28
N THR A 131 -10.36 -0.41 -0.66
CA THR A 131 -10.35 -1.10 -1.96
C THR A 131 -10.40 -2.61 -1.84
N GLU A 132 -9.71 -3.18 -0.86
CA GLU A 132 -9.62 -4.63 -0.70
C GLU A 132 -9.07 -5.04 0.66
N THR A 133 -9.12 -6.34 0.92
CA THR A 133 -8.35 -6.99 1.98
C THR A 133 -7.30 -7.92 1.38
N GLY A 134 -6.11 -7.94 1.99
CA GLY A 134 -5.05 -8.89 1.70
C GLY A 134 -4.82 -9.85 2.86
N VAL A 135 -3.92 -10.81 2.65
CA VAL A 135 -3.46 -11.76 3.66
C VAL A 135 -2.02 -11.44 4.01
N ASN A 136 -1.72 -11.42 5.30
CA ASN A 136 -0.37 -11.25 5.83
C ASN A 136 0.22 -12.64 6.12
N ASP A 137 1.05 -13.13 5.22
CA ASP A 137 1.71 -14.45 5.31
C ASP A 137 2.96 -14.40 6.20
#